data_c12e22197d76613994ad43f6a55accbb
#
_entry.id   c12e22197d76613994ad43f6a55accbb
#
_cell.length_a   1.000
_cell.length_b   1.000
_cell.length_c   1.000
_cell.angle_alpha   90.00
_cell.angle_beta   90.00
_cell.angle_gamma   90.00
#
_symmetry.space_group_name_H-M   'P 1'
#
loop_
_entity.id
_entity.type
_entity.pdbx_description
1 polymer ?
#
loop_
_entity_poly.entity_id
_entity_poly.type
_entity_poly.pdbx_seq_one_letter_code
_entity_poly.pdbx_strand_id
1 'polypeptide(L)' 'MIRKGTKVRWKWGSGTAEGVVEESYSKSVTKTIKGTEVTRDGEEGNKALYIKQDDGDYVLKSESEVERTD' A
#
# COMPACT_ATOMS: atom_id res chain seq x y z
N MET A 1 5.21 -7.89 -10.87
CA MET A 1 5.79 -7.54 -9.56
C MET A 1 5.43 -6.11 -9.20
N ILE A 2 4.97 -5.89 -7.98
CA ILE A 2 4.59 -4.56 -7.52
C ILE A 2 5.79 -3.88 -6.88
N ARG A 3 6.07 -2.64 -7.30
CA ARG A 3 7.22 -1.89 -6.80
C ARG A 3 6.90 -0.40 -6.83
N LYS A 4 7.85 0.41 -6.39
CA LYS A 4 7.71 1.87 -6.39
C LYS A 4 7.28 2.35 -7.79
N GLY A 5 6.25 3.18 -7.82
CA GLY A 5 5.71 3.73 -9.07
C GLY A 5 4.59 2.91 -9.67
N THR A 6 4.33 1.70 -9.18
CA THR A 6 3.26 0.86 -9.70
C THR A 6 1.92 1.39 -9.23
N LYS A 7 0.96 1.50 -10.13
CA LYS A 7 -0.39 1.88 -9.75
C LYS A 7 -1.15 0.63 -9.34
N VAL A 8 -1.83 0.70 -8.19
CA VAL A 8 -2.54 -0.43 -7.61
C VAL A 8 -3.93 0.00 -7.17
N ARG A 9 -4.80 -0.99 -6.95
CA ARG A 9 -6.13 -0.75 -6.42
C ARG A 9 -6.47 -1.84 -5.40
N TRP A 10 -7.42 -1.54 -4.54
CA TRP A 10 -7.91 -2.50 -3.54
C TRP A 10 -9.36 -2.19 -3.22
N LYS A 11 -10.07 -3.17 -2.66
CA LYS A 11 -11.46 -2.98 -2.26
C LYS A 11 -11.52 -2.21 -0.96
N TRP A 12 -12.48 -1.30 -0.88
CA TRP A 12 -12.68 -0.46 0.29
C TRP A 12 -14.17 -0.25 0.49
N GLY A 13 -14.73 -0.83 1.56
CA GLY A 13 -16.17 -0.76 1.78
C GLY A 13 -16.92 -1.33 0.58
N SER A 14 -17.83 -0.56 0.02
CA SER A 14 -18.61 -0.97 -1.16
C SER A 14 -17.96 -0.52 -2.46
N GLY A 15 -16.78 0.08 -2.40
CA GLY A 15 -16.11 0.62 -3.58
C GLY A 15 -14.70 0.12 -3.72
N THR A 16 -13.93 0.85 -4.53
CA THR A 16 -12.53 0.56 -4.81
C THR A 16 -11.72 1.83 -4.65
N ALA A 17 -10.54 1.70 -4.04
CA ALA A 17 -9.60 2.80 -3.93
C ALA A 17 -8.39 2.48 -4.80
N GLU A 18 -7.69 3.52 -5.24
CA GLU A 18 -6.51 3.40 -6.08
C GLU A 18 -5.42 4.32 -5.59
N GLY A 19 -4.18 3.96 -5.88
CA GLY A 19 -3.06 4.81 -5.56
C GLY A 19 -1.79 4.31 -6.21
N VAL A 20 -0.70 5.03 -5.96
CA VAL A 20 0.62 4.72 -6.51
C VAL A 20 1.53 4.31 -5.37
N VAL A 21 2.26 3.22 -5.56
CA VAL A 21 3.21 2.73 -4.57
C VAL A 21 4.38 3.71 -4.46
N GLU A 22 4.57 4.27 -3.26
CA GLU A 22 5.68 5.19 -3.00
C GLU A 22 6.90 4.44 -2.51
N GLU A 23 6.71 3.40 -1.70
CA GLU A 23 7.79 2.59 -1.15
C GLU A 23 7.30 1.16 -0.96
N SER A 24 8.22 0.20 -1.01
CA SER A 24 7.92 -1.19 -0.70
C SER A 24 8.98 -1.73 0.25
N TYR A 25 8.55 -2.57 1.18
CA TYR A 25 9.42 -3.08 2.25
C TYR A 25 9.25 -4.58 2.39
N SER A 26 10.37 -5.30 2.51
CA SER A 26 10.35 -6.74 2.76
C SER A 26 10.54 -7.06 4.26
N LYS A 27 10.20 -6.10 5.11
CA LYS A 27 10.32 -6.24 6.56
C LYS A 27 9.15 -5.50 7.21
N SER A 28 9.03 -5.63 8.53
CA SER A 28 8.01 -4.89 9.26
C SER A 28 8.28 -3.39 9.16
N VAL A 29 7.24 -2.62 8.91
CA VAL A 29 7.35 -1.17 8.77
C VAL A 29 6.17 -0.50 9.47
N THR A 30 6.46 0.63 10.11
CA THR A 30 5.44 1.44 10.77
C THR A 30 5.47 2.84 10.17
N LYS A 31 4.29 3.34 9.82
CA LYS A 31 4.13 4.70 9.31
C LYS A 31 3.04 5.41 10.08
N THR A 32 3.20 6.71 10.27
CA THR A 32 2.16 7.53 10.87
C THR A 32 1.26 8.04 9.75
N ILE A 33 0.00 7.63 9.78
CA ILE A 33 -0.96 7.99 8.74
C ILE A 33 -2.14 8.67 9.43
N LYS A 34 -2.36 9.94 9.11
CA LYS A 34 -3.44 10.75 9.71
C LYS A 34 -3.38 10.72 11.23
N GLY A 35 -2.18 10.85 11.79
CA GLY A 35 -1.98 10.89 13.23
C GLY A 35 -2.06 9.53 13.92
N THR A 36 -2.20 8.45 13.18
CA THR A 36 -2.28 7.10 13.73
C THR A 36 -1.09 6.28 13.23
N GLU A 37 -0.47 5.53 14.12
CA GLU A 37 0.59 4.61 13.72
C GLU A 37 -0.01 3.35 13.13
N VAL A 38 0.43 2.99 11.93
CA VAL A 38 -0.04 1.79 11.24
C VAL A 38 1.19 0.93 10.95
N THR A 39 1.12 -0.34 11.30
CA THR A 39 2.21 -1.29 11.10
C THR A 39 1.76 -2.40 10.16
N ARG A 40 2.61 -2.76 9.22
CA ARG A 40 2.42 -3.93 8.37
C ARG A 40 3.71 -4.73 8.34
N ASP A 41 3.58 -6.04 8.41
CA ASP A 41 4.72 -6.92 8.26
C ASP A 41 4.91 -7.20 6.78
N GLY A 42 6.13 -6.92 6.28
CA GLY A 42 6.48 -7.23 4.91
C GLY A 42 7.45 -8.39 4.89
N GLU A 43 7.45 -9.13 3.79
CA GLU A 43 8.40 -10.23 3.60
C GLU A 43 8.61 -10.44 2.11
N GLU A 44 9.60 -11.27 1.77
CA GLU A 44 9.84 -11.64 0.38
C GLU A 44 8.59 -12.29 -0.19
N GLY A 45 8.13 -11.79 -1.33
CA GLY A 45 6.95 -12.33 -1.96
C GLY A 45 5.64 -11.72 -1.49
N ASN A 46 5.66 -10.98 -0.38
CA ASN A 46 4.47 -10.28 0.11
C ASN A 46 4.91 -9.05 0.88
N LYS A 47 5.37 -8.05 0.14
CA LYS A 47 5.94 -6.84 0.73
C LYS A 47 4.88 -5.92 1.30
N ALA A 48 5.28 -5.10 2.26
CA ALA A 48 4.44 -4.01 2.75
C ALA A 48 4.60 -2.84 1.79
N LEU A 49 3.48 -2.24 1.39
CA LEU A 49 3.47 -1.16 0.41
C LEU A 49 2.95 0.13 1.05
N TYR A 50 3.74 1.18 0.91
CA TYR A 50 3.33 2.51 1.33
C TYR A 50 2.79 3.20 0.09
N ILE A 51 1.50 3.50 0.07
CA ILE A 51 0.77 3.88 -1.14
C ILE A 51 0.16 5.27 -0.96
N LYS A 52 0.37 6.12 -1.94
CA LYS A 52 -0.27 7.44 -1.98
C LYS A 52 -1.53 7.32 -2.82
N GLN A 53 -2.67 7.58 -2.20
CA GLN A 53 -3.96 7.53 -2.88
C GLN A 53 -4.14 8.73 -3.80
N ASP A 54 -5.08 8.61 -4.74
CA ASP A 54 -5.35 9.68 -5.71
C ASP A 54 -5.79 10.97 -5.01
N ASP A 55 -6.40 10.87 -3.82
CA ASP A 55 -6.83 12.04 -3.06
C ASP A 55 -5.72 12.66 -2.20
N GLY A 56 -4.50 12.12 -2.27
CA GLY A 56 -3.36 12.64 -1.54
C GLY A 56 -3.11 11.98 -0.19
N ASP A 57 -4.02 11.15 0.28
CA ASP A 57 -3.81 10.41 1.54
C ASP A 57 -2.91 9.22 1.31
N TYR A 58 -2.35 8.71 2.40
CA TYR A 58 -1.48 7.53 2.34
C TYR A 58 -2.14 6.35 3.05
N VAL A 59 -1.80 5.16 2.60
CA VAL A 59 -2.20 3.91 3.27
C VAL A 59 -1.02 2.95 3.23
N LEU A 60 -1.08 1.95 4.10
CA LEU A 60 -0.06 0.90 4.18
C LEU A 60 -0.78 -0.43 3.98
N LYS A 61 -0.43 -1.14 2.92
CA LYS A 61 -1.09 -2.39 2.53
C LYS A 61 -0.04 -3.46 2.22
N SER A 62 -0.44 -4.72 2.35
CA SER A 62 0.41 -5.83 1.88
C SER A 62 0.14 -6.05 0.39
N GLU A 63 1.13 -6.60 -0.32
CA GLU A 63 0.95 -6.92 -1.74
C GLU A 63 -0.28 -7.78 -1.98
N SER A 64 -0.56 -8.71 -1.07
CA SER A 64 -1.70 -9.61 -1.20
C SER A 64 -3.06 -8.91 -1.09
N GLU A 65 -3.07 -7.67 -0.61
CA GLU A 65 -4.31 -6.91 -0.43
C GLU A 65 -4.66 -6.04 -1.63
N VAL A 66 -3.76 -5.91 -2.60
CA VAL A 66 -3.93 -5.00 -3.72
C VAL A 66 -3.72 -5.70 -5.05
N GLU A 67 -4.15 -5.06 -6.14
CA GLU A 67 -3.94 -5.54 -7.50
C GLU A 67 -3.29 -4.43 -8.32
N ARG A 68 -2.45 -4.81 -9.27
CA ARG A 68 -1.91 -3.87 -10.25
C ARG A 68 -3.03 -3.44 -11.20
N THR A 69 -3.00 -2.18 -11.60
CA THR A 69 -4.00 -1.66 -12.54
C THR A 69 -3.43 -1.39 -13.93
N ASP A 70 -2.14 -1.56 -14.10
CA ASP A 70 -1.46 -1.31 -15.38
C ASP A 70 -1.34 -2.55 -16.26
#